data_a184ded57d3047210016025a6b06529a
#
_entry.id   a184ded57d3047210016025a6b06529a
#
_cell.length_a   1.000
_cell.length_b   1.000
_cell.length_c   1.000
_cell.angle_alpha   90.00
_cell.angle_beta   90.00
_cell.angle_gamma   90.00
#
_symmetry.space_group_name_H-M   'P 1'
#
loop_
_entity.id
_entity.type
_entity.pdbx_description
1 polymer ?
#
loop_
_entity_poly.entity_id
_entity_poly.type
_entity_poly.pdbx_seq_one_letter_code
_entity_poly.pdbx_strand_id
1 'polypeptide(L)'
;ALFAMIALIAAACVLAFCPASAQVPAGEFSYSPVTPGSWGYRAVAGGSEATFVDTTGTARMAVACGRVTRVVTLSRISAAPASSFSLWTSSATRNLGATFDQRSGRVIAQVSSNDAILDAIAFSRGRFALSMPGFPALVLPAGPEVAHVVEDCRA
;
A
#
# COMPACT_ATOMS: atom_id res chain seq x y z
N ALA A 1 -46.10 13.61 -60.78
CA ALA A 1 -44.69 13.32 -60.49
C ALA A 1 -44.48 13.22 -58.99
N LEU A 2 -44.26 11.99 -58.48
CA LEU A 2 -43.94 11.68 -57.08
C LEU A 2 -42.45 11.87 -56.86
N PHE A 3 -42.07 12.73 -55.95
CA PHE A 3 -40.71 12.72 -55.41
C PHE A 3 -40.75 12.16 -53.97
N ALA A 4 -40.22 10.95 -53.81
CA ALA A 4 -40.02 10.33 -52.56
C ALA A 4 -38.73 10.90 -51.94
N MET A 5 -38.81 11.60 -50.82
CA MET A 5 -37.66 11.98 -50.00
C MET A 5 -37.36 10.84 -49.05
N ILE A 6 -36.23 10.20 -49.25
CA ILE A 6 -35.67 9.24 -48.31
C ILE A 6 -34.83 10.00 -47.33
N ALA A 7 -35.31 10.09 -46.04
CA ALA A 7 -34.55 10.64 -44.95
C ALA A 7 -33.60 9.56 -44.41
N LEU A 8 -32.26 9.71 -44.60
CA LEU A 8 -31.24 8.92 -43.95
C LEU A 8 -31.05 9.40 -42.52
N ILE A 9 -31.46 8.61 -41.56
CA ILE A 9 -31.16 8.82 -40.16
C ILE A 9 -29.76 8.20 -39.90
N ALA A 10 -28.76 9.07 -39.79
CA ALA A 10 -27.43 8.66 -39.34
C ALA A 10 -27.46 8.52 -37.81
N ALA A 11 -27.48 7.29 -37.30
CA ALA A 11 -27.32 7.01 -35.88
C ALA A 11 -25.83 7.15 -35.54
N ALA A 12 -25.49 8.26 -34.89
CA ALA A 12 -24.13 8.44 -34.32
C ALA A 12 -24.01 7.59 -33.05
N CYS A 13 -23.34 6.46 -33.14
CA CYS A 13 -22.89 5.69 -31.97
C CYS A 13 -21.79 6.49 -31.27
N VAL A 14 -22.13 7.19 -30.20
CA VAL A 14 -21.17 7.78 -29.28
C VAL A 14 -20.59 6.64 -28.44
N LEU A 15 -19.42 6.13 -28.82
CA LEU A 15 -18.63 5.22 -27.99
C LEU A 15 -18.14 6.00 -26.78
N ALA A 16 -18.81 5.83 -25.66
CA ALA A 16 -18.32 6.32 -24.37
C ALA A 16 -17.03 5.58 -24.03
N PHE A 17 -15.88 6.23 -24.23
CA PHE A 17 -14.60 5.79 -23.69
C PHE A 17 -14.68 5.94 -22.17
N CYS A 18 -15.02 4.87 -21.44
CA CYS A 18 -14.72 4.78 -20.03
C CYS A 18 -13.20 4.70 -19.89
N PRO A 19 -12.53 5.63 -19.18
CA PRO A 19 -11.13 5.45 -18.85
C PRO A 19 -11.04 4.20 -17.97
N ALA A 20 -10.41 3.15 -18.51
CA ALA A 20 -10.04 2.00 -17.71
C ALA A 20 -9.08 2.51 -16.63
N SER A 21 -9.52 2.51 -15.37
CA SER A 21 -8.63 2.74 -14.24
C SER A 21 -7.53 1.68 -14.36
N ALA A 22 -6.30 2.12 -14.61
CA ALA A 22 -5.14 1.24 -14.66
C ALA A 22 -4.97 0.64 -13.28
N GLN A 23 -5.51 -0.56 -13.05
CA GLN A 23 -5.20 -1.36 -11.88
C GLN A 23 -3.72 -1.69 -11.98
N VAL A 24 -2.94 -1.29 -10.97
CA VAL A 24 -1.57 -1.76 -10.82
C VAL A 24 -1.66 -3.28 -10.75
N PRO A 25 -1.03 -4.02 -11.66
CA PRO A 25 -1.03 -5.48 -11.56
C PRO A 25 -0.53 -5.86 -10.17
N ALA A 26 -1.21 -6.77 -9.49
CA ALA A 26 -0.69 -7.36 -8.26
C ALA A 26 0.61 -8.09 -8.65
N GLY A 27 1.75 -7.41 -8.43
CA GLY A 27 3.06 -7.93 -8.80
C GLY A 27 3.37 -9.18 -7.98
N GLU A 28 4.05 -10.14 -8.59
CA GLU A 28 4.64 -11.27 -7.88
C GLU A 28 6.05 -10.87 -7.43
N PHE A 29 6.30 -10.84 -6.13
CA PHE A 29 7.55 -10.33 -5.56
C PHE A 29 8.40 -11.41 -4.87
N SER A 30 8.04 -12.70 -5.00
CA SER A 30 8.75 -13.80 -4.33
C SER A 30 10.26 -13.81 -4.58
N TYR A 31 10.68 -13.38 -5.75
CA TYR A 31 12.09 -13.36 -6.16
C TYR A 31 12.65 -11.96 -6.37
N SER A 32 11.87 -10.92 -6.11
CA SER A 32 12.34 -9.54 -6.26
C SER A 32 13.42 -9.22 -5.24
N PRO A 33 14.49 -8.49 -5.60
CA PRO A 33 15.47 -8.03 -4.64
C PRO A 33 14.84 -7.20 -3.53
N VAL A 34 15.25 -7.45 -2.28
CA VAL A 34 14.83 -6.59 -1.17
C VAL A 34 15.66 -5.32 -1.14
N THR A 35 15.04 -4.22 -0.72
CA THR A 35 15.73 -2.97 -0.46
C THR A 35 16.78 -3.19 0.63
N PRO A 36 18.06 -2.84 0.41
CA PRO A 36 19.08 -2.92 1.45
C PRO A 36 18.78 -1.96 2.60
N GLY A 37 18.89 -2.46 3.82
CA GLY A 37 18.62 -1.70 5.03
C GLY A 37 18.25 -2.61 6.20
N SER A 38 17.66 -2.04 7.23
CA SER A 38 17.31 -2.78 8.44
C SER A 38 16.05 -2.23 9.11
N TRP A 39 15.34 -3.11 9.81
CA TRP A 39 14.27 -2.73 10.72
C TRP A 39 14.85 -2.31 12.07
N GLY A 40 14.23 -1.31 12.67
CA GLY A 40 14.44 -0.91 14.05
C GLY A 40 13.11 -0.85 14.77
N TYR A 41 13.07 -1.37 16.01
CA TYR A 41 11.89 -1.27 16.89
C TYR A 41 12.16 -0.28 18.01
N ARG A 42 11.12 0.47 18.38
CA ARG A 42 11.15 1.33 19.56
C ARG A 42 9.77 1.45 20.22
N ALA A 43 9.77 1.56 21.54
CA ALA A 43 8.60 2.04 22.25
C ALA A 43 8.46 3.55 22.02
N VAL A 44 7.23 4.01 21.83
CA VAL A 44 6.88 5.42 21.66
C VAL A 44 5.74 5.78 22.62
N ALA A 45 5.48 7.07 22.80
CA ALA A 45 4.35 7.51 23.61
C ALA A 45 3.04 6.92 23.05
N GLY A 46 2.32 6.17 23.88
CA GLY A 46 1.06 5.53 23.54
C GLY A 46 1.15 4.28 22.68
N GLY A 47 2.34 3.73 22.42
CA GLY A 47 2.47 2.52 21.63
C GLY A 47 3.88 2.07 21.31
N SER A 48 4.06 1.56 20.11
CA SER A 48 5.36 1.13 19.59
C SER A 48 5.45 1.34 18.08
N GLU A 49 6.65 1.34 17.55
CA GLU A 49 6.92 1.57 16.13
C GLU A 49 8.07 0.70 15.64
N ALA A 50 7.90 0.12 14.48
CA ALA A 50 8.98 -0.48 13.68
C ALA A 50 9.21 0.37 12.43
N THR A 51 10.46 0.76 12.19
CA THR A 51 10.83 1.58 11.04
C THR A 51 11.90 0.88 10.24
N PHE A 52 11.69 0.78 8.93
CA PHE A 52 12.71 0.32 7.99
C PHE A 52 13.52 1.50 7.47
N VAL A 53 14.82 1.48 7.71
CA VAL A 53 15.77 2.50 7.24
C VAL A 53 16.71 1.85 6.23
N ASP A 54 16.80 2.44 5.04
CA ASP A 54 17.69 1.96 4.00
C ASP A 54 19.15 2.37 4.26
N THR A 55 20.06 1.90 3.41
CA THR A 55 21.51 2.18 3.55
C THR A 55 21.87 3.65 3.34
N THR A 56 20.95 4.48 2.82
CA THR A 56 21.14 5.94 2.71
C THR A 56 20.67 6.69 3.95
N GLY A 57 20.11 6.00 4.95
CA GLY A 57 19.53 6.59 6.15
C GLY A 57 18.09 7.05 5.98
N THR A 58 17.43 6.70 4.87
CA THR A 58 16.05 7.08 4.61
C THR A 58 15.08 6.10 5.24
N ALA A 59 14.15 6.59 6.07
CA ALA A 59 13.05 5.80 6.63
C ALA A 59 12.00 5.52 5.55
N ARG A 60 12.08 4.35 4.91
CA ARG A 60 11.23 3.96 3.79
C ARG A 60 9.82 3.61 4.20
N MET A 61 9.69 2.88 5.30
CA MET A 61 8.41 2.41 5.82
C MET A 61 8.41 2.46 7.34
N ALA A 62 7.24 2.69 7.91
CA ALA A 62 7.00 2.52 9.35
C ALA A 62 5.68 1.79 9.58
N VAL A 63 5.69 0.97 10.65
CA VAL A 63 4.53 0.27 11.20
C VAL A 63 4.40 0.74 12.64
N ALA A 64 3.31 1.42 12.99
CA ALA A 64 3.14 2.02 14.30
C ALA A 64 1.83 1.54 14.95
N CYS A 65 1.90 1.23 16.23
CA CYS A 65 0.75 0.86 17.05
C CYS A 65 0.28 2.02 17.92
N GLY A 66 -1.02 2.33 17.87
CA GLY A 66 -1.71 3.11 18.89
C GLY A 66 -2.46 2.17 19.83
N ARG A 67 -1.95 1.98 21.06
CA ARG A 67 -2.53 1.00 22.00
C ARG A 67 -3.96 1.34 22.42
N VAL A 68 -4.25 2.63 22.63
CA VAL A 68 -5.58 3.07 23.05
C VAL A 68 -6.62 2.82 21.98
N THR A 69 -6.29 3.14 20.73
CA THR A 69 -7.20 2.99 19.60
C THR A 69 -7.19 1.57 19.03
N ARG A 70 -6.17 0.77 19.33
CA ARG A 70 -5.89 -0.54 18.72
C ARG A 70 -5.84 -0.47 17.19
N VAL A 71 -5.27 0.63 16.69
CA VAL A 71 -5.05 0.86 15.27
C VAL A 71 -3.57 0.73 14.96
N VAL A 72 -3.27 0.01 13.89
CA VAL A 72 -1.93 -0.07 13.32
C VAL A 72 -1.88 0.81 12.08
N THR A 73 -0.91 1.71 12.06
CA THR A 73 -0.66 2.63 10.96
C THR A 73 0.51 2.11 10.13
N LEU A 74 0.26 1.90 8.85
CA LEU A 74 1.28 1.56 7.86
C LEU A 74 1.59 2.81 7.06
N SER A 75 2.83 3.24 7.01
CA SER A 75 3.22 4.44 6.26
C SER A 75 4.43 4.20 5.40
N ARG A 76 4.40 4.74 4.19
CA ARG A 76 5.49 4.69 3.22
C ARG A 76 5.85 6.10 2.79
N ILE A 77 7.16 6.39 2.66
CA ILE A 77 7.63 7.65 2.07
C ILE A 77 7.19 7.75 0.60
N SER A 78 6.77 8.94 0.19
CA SER A 78 6.35 9.21 -1.19
C SER A 78 6.66 10.65 -1.58
N ALA A 79 7.12 10.84 -2.82
CA ALA A 79 7.36 12.16 -3.39
C ALA A 79 6.07 12.84 -3.88
N ALA A 80 4.96 12.11 -3.97
CA ALA A 80 3.69 12.63 -4.47
C ALA A 80 2.49 11.94 -3.78
N PRO A 81 1.30 12.56 -3.80
CA PRO A 81 0.08 11.98 -3.25
C PRO A 81 -0.27 10.64 -3.89
N ALA A 82 -0.78 9.73 -3.07
CA ALA A 82 -1.45 8.51 -3.49
C ALA A 82 -2.63 8.24 -2.55
N SER A 83 -3.72 7.70 -3.08
CA SER A 83 -4.94 7.40 -2.32
C SER A 83 -5.05 5.95 -1.89
N SER A 84 -4.11 5.12 -2.28
CA SER A 84 -4.02 3.71 -1.90
C SER A 84 -2.60 3.17 -2.14
N PHE A 85 -2.30 2.04 -1.51
CA PHE A 85 -1.19 1.19 -1.91
C PHE A 85 -1.60 -0.29 -1.83
N SER A 86 -1.02 -1.08 -2.73
CA SER A 86 -1.19 -2.52 -2.72
C SER A 86 -0.09 -3.15 -1.88
N LEU A 87 -0.49 -3.99 -0.95
CA LEU A 87 0.40 -4.74 -0.08
C LEU A 87 0.42 -6.20 -0.53
N TRP A 88 1.59 -6.66 -0.95
CA TRP A 88 1.84 -8.04 -1.29
C TRP A 88 2.62 -8.73 -0.17
N THR A 89 2.20 -9.93 0.18
CA THR A 89 2.90 -10.85 1.08
C THR A 89 2.95 -12.25 0.47
N SER A 90 3.72 -13.15 1.03
CA SER A 90 3.79 -14.53 0.54
C SER A 90 2.47 -15.31 0.68
N SER A 91 1.50 -14.81 1.44
CA SER A 91 0.21 -15.49 1.69
C SER A 91 -1.03 -14.70 1.25
N ALA A 92 -0.90 -13.39 1.04
CA ALA A 92 -2.03 -12.53 0.69
C ALA A 92 -1.58 -11.29 -0.06
N THR A 93 -2.46 -10.76 -0.90
CA THR A 93 -2.30 -9.44 -1.53
C THR A 93 -3.57 -8.65 -1.28
N ARG A 94 -3.42 -7.40 -0.84
CA ARG A 94 -4.55 -6.52 -0.57
C ARG A 94 -4.24 -5.07 -0.91
N ASN A 95 -5.22 -4.39 -1.50
CA ASN A 95 -5.18 -2.95 -1.68
C ASN A 95 -5.75 -2.26 -0.45
N LEU A 96 -5.01 -1.30 0.10
CA LEU A 96 -5.39 -0.51 1.26
C LEU A 96 -5.64 0.93 0.83
N GLY A 97 -6.82 1.47 1.23
CA GLY A 97 -7.06 2.90 1.11
C GLY A 97 -6.08 3.68 1.98
N ALA A 98 -5.57 4.79 1.47
CA ALA A 98 -4.56 5.59 2.13
C ALA A 98 -4.80 7.08 1.95
N THR A 99 -4.16 7.87 2.79
CA THR A 99 -4.10 9.33 2.68
C THR A 99 -2.65 9.78 2.59
N PHE A 100 -2.42 10.92 1.93
CA PHE A 100 -1.10 11.53 1.84
C PHE A 100 -0.97 12.66 2.86
N ASP A 101 0.00 12.55 3.74
CA ASP A 101 0.38 13.61 4.66
C ASP A 101 1.55 14.43 4.09
N GLN A 102 1.26 15.66 3.68
CA GLN A 102 2.25 16.56 3.11
C GLN A 102 3.37 16.95 4.08
N ARG A 103 3.08 16.97 5.39
CA ARG A 103 4.08 17.36 6.39
C ARG A 103 5.18 16.33 6.54
N SER A 104 4.79 15.07 6.55
CA SER A 104 5.74 13.96 6.68
C SER A 104 6.22 13.44 5.32
N GLY A 105 5.56 13.79 4.21
CA GLY A 105 5.84 13.21 2.89
C GLY A 105 5.53 11.72 2.83
N ARG A 106 4.48 11.26 3.52
CA ARG A 106 4.16 9.84 3.64
C ARG A 106 2.73 9.54 3.18
N VAL A 107 2.57 8.40 2.56
CA VAL A 107 1.26 7.79 2.29
C VAL A 107 0.95 6.84 3.44
N ILE A 108 -0.21 7.01 4.06
CA ILE A 108 -0.59 6.42 5.34
C ILE A 108 -1.88 5.63 5.18
N ALA A 109 -1.85 4.35 5.56
CA ALA A 109 -3.03 3.50 5.70
C ALA A 109 -3.18 3.03 7.15
N GLN A 110 -4.40 2.85 7.60
CA GLN A 110 -4.72 2.40 8.95
C GLN A 110 -5.57 1.13 8.89
N VAL A 111 -5.24 0.18 9.75
CA VAL A 111 -6.00 -1.07 9.91
C VAL A 111 -6.18 -1.38 11.39
N SER A 112 -7.23 -2.16 11.71
CA SER A 112 -7.41 -2.67 13.07
C SER A 112 -6.24 -3.57 13.46
N SER A 113 -5.87 -3.57 14.75
CA SER A 113 -4.81 -4.47 15.27
C SER A 113 -5.11 -5.96 15.04
N ASN A 114 -6.37 -6.32 14.88
CA ASN A 114 -6.79 -7.71 14.59
C ASN A 114 -6.92 -8.02 13.10
N ASP A 115 -6.56 -7.10 12.23
CA ASP A 115 -6.64 -7.31 10.78
C ASP A 115 -5.64 -8.39 10.36
N ALA A 116 -6.12 -9.40 9.63
CA ALA A 116 -5.32 -10.54 9.17
C ALA A 116 -4.16 -10.14 8.23
N ILE A 117 -4.24 -8.95 7.60
CA ILE A 117 -3.13 -8.47 6.76
C ILE A 117 -1.87 -8.20 7.58
N LEU A 118 -2.00 -7.87 8.86
CA LEU A 118 -0.86 -7.68 9.75
C LEU A 118 -0.11 -8.98 10.01
N ASP A 119 -0.84 -10.09 10.18
CA ASP A 119 -0.23 -11.42 10.30
C ASP A 119 0.44 -11.81 8.97
N ALA A 120 -0.18 -11.51 7.85
CA ALA A 120 0.39 -11.77 6.54
C ALA A 120 1.72 -11.02 6.33
N ILE A 121 1.85 -9.79 6.81
CA ILE A 121 3.12 -9.04 6.79
C ILE A 121 4.14 -9.67 7.74
N ALA A 122 3.74 -9.86 9.00
CA ALA A 122 4.63 -10.33 10.06
C ALA A 122 5.23 -11.72 9.76
N PHE A 123 4.45 -12.60 9.11
CA PHE A 123 4.85 -13.97 8.76
C PHE A 123 5.14 -14.17 7.28
N SER A 124 5.30 -13.10 6.52
CA SER A 124 5.66 -13.21 5.11
C SER A 124 7.02 -13.89 4.94
N ARG A 125 7.11 -14.80 3.97
CA ARG A 125 8.33 -15.60 3.74
C ARG A 125 9.41 -14.75 3.07
N GLY A 126 10.36 -14.30 3.87
CA GLY A 126 11.54 -13.56 3.45
C GLY A 126 11.27 -12.10 3.11
N ARG A 127 10.16 -11.75 2.51
CA ARG A 127 9.85 -10.39 2.06
C ARG A 127 8.36 -10.11 1.94
N PHE A 128 8.04 -8.83 1.87
CA PHE A 128 6.75 -8.30 1.45
C PHE A 128 6.97 -7.02 0.61
N ALA A 129 5.95 -6.55 -0.07
CA ALA A 129 6.09 -5.39 -0.96
C ALA A 129 4.91 -4.44 -0.87
N LEU A 130 5.20 -3.14 -1.02
CA LEU A 130 4.20 -2.09 -1.17
C LEU A 130 4.32 -1.47 -2.55
N SER A 131 3.23 -1.48 -3.30
CA SER A 131 3.14 -0.87 -4.62
C SER A 131 2.17 0.30 -4.60
N MET A 132 2.56 1.41 -5.21
CA MET A 132 1.69 2.57 -5.43
C MET A 132 1.67 2.91 -6.91
N PRO A 133 0.53 3.40 -7.47
CA PRO A 133 0.47 3.83 -8.86
C PRO A 133 1.54 4.89 -9.16
N GLY A 134 2.30 4.69 -10.25
CA GLY A 134 3.33 5.64 -10.70
C GLY A 134 4.65 5.59 -9.94
N PHE A 135 4.83 4.67 -8.99
CA PHE A 135 6.06 4.52 -8.21
C PHE A 135 6.62 3.10 -8.30
N PRO A 136 7.95 2.94 -8.20
CA PRO A 136 8.55 1.63 -8.05
C PRO A 136 8.02 0.92 -6.80
N ALA A 137 7.83 -0.38 -6.87
CA ALA A 137 7.47 -1.18 -5.70
C ALA A 137 8.59 -1.12 -4.65
N LEU A 138 8.19 -0.96 -3.39
CA LEU A 138 9.10 -1.04 -2.26
C LEU A 138 9.06 -2.47 -1.73
N VAL A 139 10.13 -3.23 -1.98
CA VAL A 139 10.27 -4.61 -1.50
C VAL A 139 11.13 -4.60 -0.25
N LEU A 140 10.61 -5.09 0.85
CA LEU A 140 11.25 -5.07 2.16
C LEU A 140 11.43 -6.48 2.70
N PRO A 141 12.52 -6.74 3.45
CA PRO A 141 12.66 -7.99 4.17
C PRO A 141 11.61 -8.09 5.29
N ALA A 142 11.05 -9.26 5.50
CA ALA A 142 10.26 -9.52 6.70
C ALA A 142 11.18 -9.47 7.92
N GLY A 143 10.72 -8.90 9.03
CA GLY A 143 11.50 -8.78 10.26
C GLY A 143 10.63 -8.96 11.50
N PRO A 144 11.21 -9.46 12.61
CA PRO A 144 10.51 -9.69 13.87
C PRO A 144 10.00 -8.39 14.49
N GLU A 145 10.56 -7.23 14.13
CA GLU A 145 10.18 -5.93 14.66
C GLU A 145 8.73 -5.59 14.31
N VAL A 146 8.28 -5.95 13.10
CA VAL A 146 6.89 -5.76 12.67
C VAL A 146 5.95 -6.65 13.49
N ALA A 147 6.29 -7.92 13.69
CA ALA A 147 5.52 -8.83 14.53
C ALA A 147 5.41 -8.29 15.96
N HIS A 148 6.48 -7.76 16.52
CA HIS A 148 6.52 -7.18 17.86
C HIS A 148 5.52 -5.99 18.00
N VAL A 149 5.50 -5.08 17.02
CA VAL A 149 4.53 -3.97 17.01
C VAL A 149 3.09 -4.48 16.95
N VAL A 150 2.82 -5.50 16.14
CA VAL A 150 1.48 -6.09 16.03
C VAL A 150 1.04 -6.74 17.35
N GLU A 151 1.93 -7.48 18.01
CA GLU A 151 1.69 -8.08 19.32
C GLU A 151 1.42 -7.03 20.38
N ASP A 152 2.22 -5.96 20.44
CA ASP A 152 2.00 -4.83 21.36
C ASP A 152 0.62 -4.18 21.18
N CYS A 153 0.13 -4.15 19.95
CA CYS A 153 -1.16 -3.56 19.63
C CYS A 153 -2.36 -4.43 20.02
N ARG A 154 -2.11 -5.73 20.22
CA ARG A 154 -3.12 -6.74 20.62
C ARG A 154 -3.15 -6.98 22.12
N ALA A 155 -2.09 -6.61 22.82
CA ALA A 155 -1.91 -6.83 24.26
C ALA A 155 -2.88 -6.01 25.12
#